data_4abad22c648a0b08c003120ff5716e4a
#
_entry.id   4abad22c648a0b08c003120ff5716e4a
#
_cell.length_a   1.000
_cell.length_b   1.000
_cell.length_c   1.000
_cell.angle_alpha   90.00
_cell.angle_beta   90.00
_cell.angle_gamma   90.00
#
_symmetry.space_group_name_H-M   'P 1'
#
loop_
_entity.id
_entity.type
_entity.pdbx_description
1 polymer ?
#
loop_
_entity_poly.entity_id
_entity_poly.type
_entity_poly.pdbx_seq_one_letter_code
_entity_poly.pdbx_strand_id
1 'polypeptide(L)'
;GLQTSWFPMRHSENHGRLRRWSYLDKFGCQHGLFSGGQVYLLFLTVYLQEGCKREEMEDAMQIFHYGNLSASTVLIQPVDDHDLEEMETELNEIRKQGKADFQLIAVKVDNWNQDLSPWEASAVFGREGFGDGAGELLQFLLGQCADRRKTYYIGGYSLAGLFSLWAAYQTDIFAGVAAVSPSVWFPGFLQYMKEHDMRAKSVYLSLGNREERTRNPLMATVGDCIREGYNLLKMQKIRTILEWNPGNHFKDAGIRTAKGFAWLIRNQGAE
;
A
#
# COMPACT_ATOMS: atom_id res chain seq x y z
N GLY A 1 9.25 -18.19 36.35
CA GLY A 1 8.56 -19.08 35.43
C GLY A 1 7.43 -18.35 34.72
N LEU A 2 7.70 -17.79 33.53
CA LEU A 2 6.65 -17.20 32.69
C LEU A 2 6.12 -18.31 31.78
N GLN A 3 4.88 -18.73 32.00
CA GLN A 3 4.15 -19.62 31.12
C GLN A 3 3.70 -18.85 29.87
N THR A 4 4.28 -19.20 28.73
CA THR A 4 3.82 -18.75 27.42
C THR A 4 2.68 -19.65 26.97
N SER A 5 1.45 -19.14 26.99
CA SER A 5 0.30 -19.83 26.41
C SER A 5 0.24 -19.60 24.92
N TRP A 6 0.40 -20.65 24.15
CA TRP A 6 0.17 -20.70 22.72
C TRP A 6 -1.32 -20.99 22.45
N PHE A 7 -1.99 -20.16 21.67
CA PHE A 7 -3.29 -20.50 21.11
C PHE A 7 -3.10 -20.95 19.67
N PRO A 8 -3.48 -22.17 19.31
CA PRO A 8 -3.50 -22.62 17.93
C PRO A 8 -4.71 -22.02 17.21
N MET A 9 -4.48 -21.28 16.13
CA MET A 9 -5.56 -21.01 15.19
C MET A 9 -5.94 -22.29 14.44
N ARG A 10 -7.23 -22.49 14.23
CA ARG A 10 -7.77 -23.65 13.55
C ARG A 10 -7.32 -23.67 12.10
N HIS A 11 -6.82 -24.82 11.68
CA HIS A 11 -6.50 -25.12 10.29
C HIS A 11 -7.77 -25.04 9.42
N SER A 12 -7.73 -24.27 8.35
CA SER A 12 -8.40 -24.61 7.11
C SER A 12 -7.33 -25.19 6.19
N GLU A 13 -7.53 -26.43 5.79
CA GLU A 13 -6.65 -27.13 4.89
C GLU A 13 -6.72 -26.48 3.50
N ASN A 14 -5.74 -25.66 3.18
CA ASN A 14 -5.32 -25.42 1.81
C ASN A 14 -3.83 -25.11 1.83
N HIS A 15 -3.10 -25.74 0.93
CA HIS A 15 -1.66 -25.82 0.84
C HIS A 15 -1.05 -24.48 0.49
N GLY A 16 -0.87 -23.61 1.50
CA GLY A 16 -0.12 -22.36 1.43
C GLY A 16 0.74 -22.22 2.67
N ARG A 17 1.96 -21.83 2.54
CA ARG A 17 2.90 -21.58 3.65
C ARG A 17 2.27 -20.63 4.66
N LEU A 18 1.97 -21.15 5.86
CA LEU A 18 1.56 -20.33 7.01
C LEU A 18 2.73 -19.45 7.43
N ARG A 19 2.71 -18.17 7.04
CA ARG A 19 3.63 -17.17 7.59
C ARG A 19 3.25 -16.92 9.05
N ARG A 20 4.20 -17.02 9.97
CA ARG A 20 3.97 -16.88 11.41
C ARG A 20 3.82 -15.40 11.80
N TRP A 21 2.59 -14.95 11.92
CA TRP A 21 2.22 -13.58 12.32
C TRP A 21 2.25 -13.31 13.83
N SER A 22 2.34 -14.36 14.66
CA SER A 22 2.11 -14.27 16.11
C SER A 22 3.22 -13.59 16.91
N TYR A 23 4.35 -13.22 16.29
CA TYR A 23 5.51 -12.71 17.01
C TYR A 23 5.50 -11.18 17.20
N LEU A 24 4.82 -10.44 16.34
CA LEU A 24 4.74 -8.97 16.40
C LEU A 24 3.87 -8.46 17.55
N ASP A 25 2.82 -9.20 17.92
CA ASP A 25 1.91 -8.81 19.01
C ASP A 25 2.48 -9.03 20.42
N LYS A 26 3.54 -9.81 20.57
CA LYS A 26 4.11 -10.15 21.88
C LYS A 26 5.12 -9.15 22.41
N PHE A 27 5.76 -8.41 21.54
CA PHE A 27 6.70 -7.37 21.94
C PHE A 27 6.06 -6.02 21.66
N GLY A 28 5.14 -5.62 22.55
CA GLY A 28 4.63 -4.26 22.61
C GLY A 28 5.81 -3.31 22.54
N CYS A 29 5.81 -2.41 21.55
CA CYS A 29 6.83 -1.38 21.41
C CYS A 29 7.03 -0.68 22.74
N GLN A 30 8.12 -0.97 23.46
CA GLN A 30 8.56 -0.11 24.54
C GLN A 30 9.06 1.18 23.92
N HIS A 31 8.35 2.26 24.23
CA HIS A 31 8.62 3.59 23.75
C HIS A 31 10.01 4.07 24.11
N GLY A 32 10.91 4.11 23.14
CA GLY A 32 12.10 4.93 23.19
C GLY A 32 11.83 6.23 22.45
N LEU A 33 11.91 7.36 23.15
CA LEU A 33 11.86 8.70 22.57
C LEU A 33 13.12 8.93 21.72
N PHE A 34 12.96 9.07 20.40
CA PHE A 34 14.04 9.48 19.51
C PHE A 34 13.57 10.61 18.59
N SER A 35 14.34 11.68 18.60
CA SER A 35 14.19 12.83 17.74
C SER A 35 15.02 12.66 16.47
N GLY A 36 14.42 12.88 15.30
CA GLY A 36 15.10 12.93 14.01
C GLY A 36 15.08 11.60 13.24
N GLY A 37 14.69 11.68 11.95
CA GLY A 37 14.45 10.62 10.99
C GLY A 37 15.43 9.44 10.99
N GLN A 38 15.30 8.54 11.92
CA GLN A 38 16.03 7.27 11.94
C GLN A 38 15.09 6.14 11.53
N VAL A 39 15.53 5.42 10.52
CA VAL A 39 14.92 4.15 10.09
C VAL A 39 15.20 3.11 11.17
N TYR A 40 14.16 2.57 11.80
CA TYR A 40 14.33 1.51 12.79
C TYR A 40 14.28 0.15 12.14
N LEU A 41 15.43 -0.49 12.03
CA LEU A 41 15.54 -1.94 11.87
C LEU A 41 15.40 -2.61 13.24
N LEU A 42 14.21 -2.58 13.83
CA LEU A 42 13.98 -3.17 15.16
C LEU A 42 14.12 -4.70 15.17
N PHE A 43 14.01 -5.34 14.00
CA PHE A 43 14.03 -6.79 13.89
C PHE A 43 15.41 -7.43 14.08
N LEU A 44 16.49 -6.79 13.66
CA LEU A 44 17.81 -7.41 13.71
C LEU A 44 18.31 -7.64 15.14
N THR A 45 17.97 -6.78 16.08
CA THR A 45 18.50 -6.85 17.46
C THR A 45 17.79 -7.91 18.30
N VAL A 46 16.50 -8.12 18.11
CA VAL A 46 15.71 -9.10 18.90
C VAL A 46 15.98 -10.52 18.40
N TYR A 47 16.08 -10.73 17.10
CA TYR A 47 16.35 -12.05 16.52
C TYR A 47 17.76 -12.55 16.80
N LEU A 48 18.76 -11.68 16.84
CA LEU A 48 20.14 -12.06 17.17
C LEU A 48 20.33 -12.48 18.64
N GLN A 49 19.46 -12.04 19.55
CA GLN A 49 19.50 -12.42 20.96
C GLN A 49 18.87 -13.79 21.26
N GLU A 50 17.95 -14.27 20.43
CA GLU A 50 17.21 -15.51 20.67
C GLU A 50 17.68 -16.72 19.83
N GLY A 51 18.75 -16.61 19.06
CA GLY A 51 19.32 -17.72 18.30
C GLY A 51 18.42 -18.24 17.18
N CYS A 52 17.57 -17.41 16.61
CA CYS A 52 16.72 -17.75 15.48
C CYS A 52 17.55 -18.00 14.22
N LYS A 53 17.23 -19.05 13.45
CA LYS A 53 17.96 -19.41 12.25
C LYS A 53 17.74 -18.35 11.17
N ARG A 54 18.79 -18.06 10.40
CA ARG A 54 18.84 -17.07 9.32
C ARG A 54 17.70 -17.24 8.29
N GLU A 55 17.28 -18.48 8.06
CA GLU A 55 16.18 -18.85 7.15
C GLU A 55 14.78 -18.37 7.62
N GLU A 56 14.59 -18.13 8.95
CA GLU A 56 13.35 -17.61 9.50
C GLU A 56 13.26 -16.06 9.44
N MET A 57 14.37 -15.38 9.12
CA MET A 57 14.42 -13.92 8.98
C MET A 57 14.08 -13.45 7.57
N GLU A 58 14.22 -14.31 6.55
CA GLU A 58 13.99 -13.95 5.14
C GLU A 58 12.49 -13.82 4.80
N ASP A 59 11.59 -14.37 5.65
CA ASP A 59 10.14 -14.38 5.43
C ASP A 59 9.38 -13.24 6.18
N ALA A 60 10.05 -12.34 6.89
CA ALA A 60 9.39 -11.27 7.64
C ALA A 60 9.26 -10.00 6.80
N MET A 61 8.03 -9.54 6.52
CA MET A 61 7.79 -8.25 5.86
C MET A 61 8.45 -7.11 6.65
N GLN A 62 9.24 -6.30 5.98
CA GLN A 62 9.92 -5.16 6.58
C GLN A 62 8.98 -3.96 6.64
N ILE A 63 8.91 -3.32 7.82
CA ILE A 63 8.07 -2.16 8.07
C ILE A 63 8.95 -0.97 8.45
N PHE A 64 8.71 0.15 7.80
CA PHE A 64 9.40 1.40 8.07
C PHE A 64 8.38 2.45 8.52
N HIS A 65 8.69 3.16 9.59
CA HIS A 65 7.84 4.20 10.14
C HIS A 65 8.49 5.57 9.95
N TYR A 66 7.74 6.49 9.37
CA TYR A 66 8.18 7.87 9.11
C TYR A 66 7.19 8.88 9.68
N GLY A 67 7.66 10.11 9.89
CA GLY A 67 6.84 11.21 10.37
C GLY A 67 6.54 11.15 11.87
N ASN A 68 5.39 11.66 12.29
CA ASN A 68 4.98 11.69 13.68
C ASN A 68 4.17 10.45 14.06
N LEU A 69 4.75 9.57 14.87
CA LEU A 69 4.10 8.31 15.31
C LEU A 69 2.81 8.55 16.11
N SER A 70 2.66 9.74 16.71
CA SER A 70 1.46 10.13 17.48
C SER A 70 0.38 10.78 16.62
N ALA A 71 0.63 11.01 15.32
CA ALA A 71 -0.35 11.62 14.44
C ALA A 71 -1.62 10.77 14.34
N SER A 72 -2.76 11.47 14.26
CA SER A 72 -4.07 10.84 14.03
C SER A 72 -4.26 10.40 12.58
N THR A 73 -3.48 10.96 11.65
CA THR A 73 -3.49 10.61 10.23
C THR A 73 -2.37 9.62 9.94
N VAL A 74 -2.70 8.47 9.39
CA VAL A 74 -1.74 7.42 9.03
C VAL A 74 -1.87 7.10 7.55
N LEU A 75 -0.74 7.16 6.87
CA LEU A 75 -0.58 6.79 5.47
C LEU A 75 0.06 5.40 5.43
N ILE A 76 -0.48 4.48 4.64
CA ILE A 76 0.05 3.13 4.46
C ILE A 76 0.44 2.97 3.00
N GLN A 77 1.66 2.51 2.77
CA GLN A 77 2.22 2.39 1.43
C GLN A 77 3.01 1.09 1.28
N PRO A 78 2.56 0.15 0.44
CA PRO A 78 3.43 -0.91 -0.06
C PRO A 78 4.51 -0.31 -0.97
N VAL A 79 5.77 -0.69 -0.75
CA VAL A 79 6.94 -0.10 -1.40
C VAL A 79 7.92 -1.19 -1.84
N ASP A 80 8.74 -0.88 -2.85
CA ASP A 80 9.94 -1.64 -3.19
C ASP A 80 11.22 -0.92 -2.72
N ASP A 81 12.39 -1.43 -3.11
CA ASP A 81 13.66 -0.81 -2.75
C ASP A 81 13.85 0.57 -3.40
N HIS A 82 13.35 0.76 -4.63
CA HIS A 82 13.42 2.04 -5.34
C HIS A 82 12.54 3.11 -4.68
N ASP A 83 11.33 2.75 -4.26
CA ASP A 83 10.45 3.64 -3.51
C ASP A 83 11.10 4.06 -2.18
N LEU A 84 11.79 3.13 -1.50
CA LEU A 84 12.50 3.43 -0.25
C LEU A 84 13.67 4.39 -0.45
N GLU A 85 14.39 4.30 -1.56
CA GLU A 85 15.46 5.24 -1.90
C GLU A 85 14.94 6.68 -2.09
N GLU A 86 13.73 6.84 -2.63
CA GLU A 86 13.09 8.13 -2.86
C GLU A 86 12.23 8.63 -1.69
N MET A 87 12.06 7.84 -0.64
CA MET A 87 11.10 8.09 0.45
C MET A 87 11.27 9.46 1.12
N GLU A 88 12.50 9.93 1.34
CA GLU A 88 12.73 11.24 1.98
C GLU A 88 12.22 12.39 1.09
N THR A 89 12.37 12.27 -0.22
CA THR A 89 11.83 13.25 -1.20
C THR A 89 10.31 13.25 -1.16
N GLU A 90 9.70 12.07 -1.12
CA GLU A 90 8.25 11.89 -1.03
C GLU A 90 7.70 12.51 0.26
N LEU A 91 8.28 12.18 1.41
CA LEU A 91 7.87 12.72 2.71
C LEU A 91 7.94 14.25 2.77
N ASN A 92 9.00 14.84 2.23
CA ASN A 92 9.16 16.29 2.18
C ASN A 92 8.08 16.96 1.32
N GLU A 93 7.71 16.33 0.20
CA GLU A 93 6.66 16.83 -0.65
C GLU A 93 5.26 16.66 -0.02
N ILE A 94 5.00 15.56 0.71
CA ILE A 94 3.76 15.38 1.50
C ILE A 94 3.65 16.50 2.55
N ARG A 95 4.73 16.75 3.32
CA ARG A 95 4.75 17.82 4.35
C ARG A 95 4.43 19.18 3.77
N LYS A 96 5.07 19.51 2.64
CA LYS A 96 4.90 20.78 1.95
C LYS A 96 3.47 20.99 1.45
N GLN A 97 2.87 19.97 0.87
CA GLN A 97 1.55 20.07 0.24
C GLN A 97 0.40 19.72 1.18
N GLY A 98 0.56 18.75 2.09
CA GLY A 98 -0.49 18.24 2.96
C GLY A 98 -0.88 19.20 4.07
N LYS A 99 0.08 19.98 4.59
CA LYS A 99 -0.12 20.99 5.64
C LYS A 99 -0.71 20.45 6.95
N ALA A 100 -0.60 19.16 7.20
CA ALA A 100 -1.02 18.51 8.43
C ALA A 100 0.02 17.47 8.86
N ASP A 101 -0.03 17.11 10.11
CA ASP A 101 0.87 16.10 10.69
C ASP A 101 0.39 14.70 10.31
N PHE A 102 1.34 13.80 10.03
CA PHE A 102 1.05 12.44 9.63
C PHE A 102 2.13 11.46 10.08
N GLN A 103 1.75 10.20 10.20
CA GLN A 103 2.63 9.04 10.21
C GLN A 103 2.55 8.36 8.83
N LEU A 104 3.67 7.93 8.27
CA LEU A 104 3.68 7.03 7.10
C LEU A 104 4.26 5.69 7.53
N ILE A 105 3.56 4.61 7.20
CA ILE A 105 3.96 3.22 7.38
C ILE A 105 4.24 2.66 5.98
N ALA A 106 5.52 2.51 5.65
CA ALA A 106 5.95 1.86 4.42
C ALA A 106 6.18 0.36 4.70
N VAL A 107 5.60 -0.49 3.88
CA VAL A 107 5.74 -1.95 3.99
C VAL A 107 6.43 -2.46 2.74
N LYS A 108 7.64 -2.99 2.92
CA LYS A 108 8.42 -3.52 1.81
C LYS A 108 7.80 -4.81 1.29
N VAL A 109 7.61 -4.87 -0.02
CA VAL A 109 7.08 -6.01 -0.76
C VAL A 109 8.19 -6.60 -1.60
N ASP A 110 8.58 -7.85 -1.30
CA ASP A 110 9.68 -8.52 -1.99
C ASP A 110 9.24 -9.19 -3.29
N ASN A 111 8.03 -9.74 -3.33
CA ASN A 111 7.47 -10.40 -4.51
C ASN A 111 6.38 -9.53 -5.16
N TRP A 112 6.81 -8.44 -5.83
CA TRP A 112 5.93 -7.36 -6.31
C TRP A 112 4.71 -7.86 -7.08
N ASN A 113 4.91 -8.71 -8.12
CA ASN A 113 3.82 -9.22 -8.92
C ASN A 113 2.95 -10.26 -8.19
N GLN A 114 3.51 -10.98 -7.23
CA GLN A 114 2.79 -11.99 -6.47
C GLN A 114 1.93 -11.37 -5.37
N ASP A 115 2.54 -10.50 -4.57
CA ASP A 115 1.94 -10.04 -3.31
C ASP A 115 0.98 -8.85 -3.51
N LEU A 116 1.11 -8.09 -4.62
CA LEU A 116 0.24 -6.94 -4.91
C LEU A 116 -0.93 -7.27 -5.83
N SER A 117 -0.97 -8.45 -6.41
CA SER A 117 -2.02 -8.83 -7.36
C SER A 117 -3.20 -9.49 -6.68
N PRO A 118 -4.44 -9.04 -6.99
CA PRO A 118 -5.65 -9.56 -6.36
C PRO A 118 -6.04 -10.97 -6.81
N TRP A 119 -5.57 -11.40 -7.99
CA TRP A 119 -5.75 -12.74 -8.56
C TRP A 119 -4.66 -13.04 -9.58
N GLU A 120 -4.51 -14.30 -9.92
CA GLU A 120 -3.54 -14.75 -10.92
C GLU A 120 -3.85 -14.16 -12.31
N ALA A 121 -2.81 -13.73 -13.00
CA ALA A 121 -2.89 -13.29 -14.39
C ALA A 121 -1.59 -13.61 -15.14
N SER A 122 -1.72 -13.79 -16.47
CA SER A 122 -0.57 -14.03 -17.32
C SER A 122 0.37 -12.82 -17.38
N ALA A 123 1.64 -13.08 -17.65
CA ALA A 123 2.63 -12.03 -17.86
C ALA A 123 2.21 -11.05 -18.96
N VAL A 124 2.31 -9.76 -18.67
CA VAL A 124 2.03 -8.68 -19.64
C VAL A 124 3.32 -8.15 -20.25
N PHE A 125 4.41 -8.24 -19.49
CA PHE A 125 5.77 -7.95 -19.93
C PHE A 125 6.73 -8.94 -19.24
N GLY A 126 7.83 -9.26 -19.91
CA GLY A 126 8.76 -10.27 -19.41
C GLY A 126 8.19 -11.70 -19.45
N ARG A 127 8.54 -12.52 -18.48
CA ARG A 127 8.12 -13.93 -18.36
C ARG A 127 7.37 -14.23 -17.06
N GLU A 128 7.39 -13.32 -16.11
CA GLU A 128 6.79 -13.47 -14.81
C GLU A 128 5.32 -13.04 -14.85
N GLY A 129 4.42 -13.94 -14.46
CA GLY A 129 3.01 -13.66 -14.29
C GLY A 129 2.71 -12.94 -12.99
N PHE A 130 1.44 -12.75 -12.73
CA PHE A 130 0.92 -12.14 -11.51
C PHE A 130 0.33 -13.23 -10.62
N GLY A 131 0.47 -13.08 -9.30
CA GLY A 131 -0.08 -14.00 -8.32
C GLY A 131 -1.42 -13.57 -7.75
N ASP A 132 -1.72 -14.04 -6.54
CA ASP A 132 -2.97 -13.79 -5.80
C ASP A 132 -2.73 -13.39 -4.33
N GLY A 133 -1.50 -12.96 -4.01
CA GLY A 133 -1.06 -12.68 -2.65
C GLY A 133 -1.63 -11.41 -2.01
N ALA A 134 -2.39 -10.59 -2.76
CA ALA A 134 -2.94 -9.33 -2.24
C ALA A 134 -3.81 -9.52 -0.99
N GLY A 135 -4.50 -10.67 -0.86
CA GLY A 135 -5.29 -10.99 0.32
C GLY A 135 -4.45 -11.13 1.59
N GLU A 136 -3.30 -11.79 1.51
CA GLU A 136 -2.37 -11.96 2.63
C GLU A 136 -1.72 -10.62 3.01
N LEU A 137 -1.25 -9.86 2.02
CA LEU A 137 -0.70 -8.53 2.26
C LEU A 137 -1.73 -7.61 2.92
N LEU A 138 -2.98 -7.62 2.46
CA LEU A 138 -4.04 -6.82 3.08
C LEU A 138 -4.25 -7.18 4.55
N GLN A 139 -4.32 -8.47 4.90
CA GLN A 139 -4.45 -8.89 6.29
C GLN A 139 -3.29 -8.40 7.16
N PHE A 140 -2.08 -8.45 6.63
CA PHE A 140 -0.92 -7.88 7.31
C PHE A 140 -1.06 -6.38 7.56
N LEU A 141 -1.44 -5.61 6.53
CA LEU A 141 -1.64 -4.15 6.65
C LEU A 141 -2.75 -3.80 7.62
N LEU A 142 -3.84 -4.58 7.67
CA LEU A 142 -4.92 -4.38 8.63
C LEU A 142 -4.45 -4.56 10.08
N GLY A 143 -3.47 -5.43 10.33
CA GLY A 143 -2.80 -5.53 11.62
C GLY A 143 -2.13 -4.21 12.07
N GLN A 144 -1.67 -3.38 11.13
CA GLN A 144 -1.09 -2.06 11.40
C GLN A 144 -2.16 -0.99 11.67
N CYS A 145 -3.45 -1.28 11.44
CA CYS A 145 -4.58 -0.35 11.55
C CYS A 145 -5.39 -0.55 12.85
N ALA A 146 -4.76 -1.01 13.93
CA ALA A 146 -5.47 -1.40 15.16
C ALA A 146 -6.06 -0.23 15.97
N ASP A 147 -5.48 0.97 15.89
CA ASP A 147 -5.94 2.14 16.67
C ASP A 147 -7.12 2.82 15.97
N ARG A 148 -8.34 2.55 16.46
CA ARG A 148 -9.59 3.11 15.93
C ARG A 148 -9.74 4.63 16.10
N ARG A 149 -8.84 5.29 16.81
CA ARG A 149 -8.81 6.76 16.95
C ARG A 149 -8.07 7.42 15.78
N LYS A 150 -7.35 6.65 14.98
CA LYS A 150 -6.59 7.12 13.84
C LYS A 150 -7.40 6.99 12.55
N THR A 151 -7.11 7.85 11.59
CA THR A 151 -7.63 7.80 10.24
C THR A 151 -6.57 7.24 9.32
N TYR A 152 -6.89 6.14 8.64
CA TYR A 152 -5.97 5.45 7.76
C TYR A 152 -6.26 5.76 6.29
N TYR A 153 -5.21 6.04 5.55
CA TYR A 153 -5.21 6.17 4.10
C TYR A 153 -4.25 5.16 3.52
N ILE A 154 -4.58 4.58 2.38
CA ILE A 154 -3.70 3.66 1.67
C ILE A 154 -3.33 4.25 0.31
N GLY A 155 -2.13 3.98 -0.18
CA GLY A 155 -1.73 4.46 -1.49
C GLY A 155 -0.48 3.78 -2.00
N GLY A 156 -0.15 4.03 -3.24
CA GLY A 156 1.05 3.53 -3.89
C GLY A 156 1.08 3.82 -5.37
N TYR A 157 2.19 3.47 -5.98
CA TYR A 157 2.47 3.67 -7.39
C TYR A 157 2.27 2.37 -8.19
N SER A 158 1.82 2.47 -9.42
CA SER A 158 1.75 1.34 -10.35
C SER A 158 0.90 0.17 -9.82
N LEU A 159 1.49 -1.00 -9.61
CA LEU A 159 0.80 -2.18 -9.08
C LEU A 159 0.42 -1.99 -7.60
N ALA A 160 1.21 -1.25 -6.81
CA ALA A 160 0.82 -0.86 -5.45
C ALA A 160 -0.38 0.11 -5.45
N GLY A 161 -0.53 0.93 -6.50
CA GLY A 161 -1.72 1.75 -6.72
C GLY A 161 -2.96 0.92 -7.04
N LEU A 162 -2.82 -0.13 -7.85
CA LEU A 162 -3.87 -1.12 -8.11
C LEU A 162 -4.27 -1.84 -6.82
N PHE A 163 -3.29 -2.36 -6.08
CA PHE A 163 -3.50 -3.01 -4.79
C PHE A 163 -4.26 -2.11 -3.82
N SER A 164 -3.87 -0.84 -3.73
CA SER A 164 -4.52 0.14 -2.84
C SER A 164 -5.99 0.37 -3.20
N LEU A 165 -6.32 0.44 -4.50
CA LEU A 165 -7.70 0.49 -4.96
C LEU A 165 -8.45 -0.78 -4.55
N TRP A 166 -7.90 -1.96 -4.87
CA TRP A 166 -8.52 -3.24 -4.54
C TRP A 166 -8.72 -3.41 -3.03
N ALA A 167 -7.73 -3.07 -2.21
CA ALA A 167 -7.83 -3.13 -0.76
C ALA A 167 -9.01 -2.31 -0.21
N ALA A 168 -9.27 -1.14 -0.79
CA ALA A 168 -10.38 -0.28 -0.38
C ALA A 168 -11.77 -0.78 -0.83
N TYR A 169 -11.85 -1.77 -1.71
CA TYR A 169 -13.08 -2.54 -1.95
C TYR A 169 -13.29 -3.62 -0.89
N GLN A 170 -12.21 -4.14 -0.26
CA GLN A 170 -12.30 -5.24 0.72
C GLN A 170 -12.72 -4.76 2.11
N THR A 171 -12.36 -3.53 2.50
CA THR A 171 -12.52 -3.03 3.87
C THR A 171 -12.85 -1.54 3.90
N ASP A 172 -13.55 -1.10 4.93
CA ASP A 172 -13.89 0.29 5.24
C ASP A 172 -12.87 0.98 6.18
N ILE A 173 -11.78 0.30 6.50
CA ILE A 173 -10.70 0.84 7.35
C ILE A 173 -10.04 2.06 6.71
N PHE A 174 -9.87 2.03 5.39
CA PHE A 174 -9.21 3.11 4.66
C PHE A 174 -10.20 4.22 4.31
N ALA A 175 -10.02 5.39 4.91
CA ALA A 175 -10.84 6.57 4.63
C ALA A 175 -10.68 7.09 3.19
N GLY A 176 -9.53 6.83 2.57
CA GLY A 176 -9.26 7.19 1.19
C GLY A 176 -8.05 6.49 0.60
N VAL A 177 -7.94 6.59 -0.72
CA VAL A 177 -6.93 5.91 -1.54
C VAL A 177 -6.16 6.91 -2.39
N ALA A 178 -4.83 6.83 -2.37
CA ALA A 178 -3.93 7.49 -3.32
C ALA A 178 -3.44 6.48 -4.35
N ALA A 179 -4.19 6.27 -5.43
CA ALA A 179 -3.82 5.36 -6.51
C ALA A 179 -3.10 6.15 -7.61
N VAL A 180 -1.78 6.04 -7.61
CA VAL A 180 -0.92 6.86 -8.45
C VAL A 180 -0.37 6.05 -9.62
N SER A 181 -0.64 6.48 -10.83
CA SER A 181 -0.35 5.73 -12.06
C SER A 181 -0.73 4.24 -11.95
N PRO A 182 -1.92 3.93 -11.38
CA PRO A 182 -2.28 2.56 -11.02
C PRO A 182 -2.40 1.65 -12.25
N SER A 183 -2.04 0.40 -12.10
CA SER A 183 -2.13 -0.62 -13.13
C SER A 183 -3.59 -1.05 -13.40
N VAL A 184 -4.51 -0.09 -13.63
CA VAL A 184 -5.94 -0.37 -13.85
C VAL A 184 -6.24 -1.14 -15.14
N TRP A 185 -5.25 -1.31 -16.01
CA TRP A 185 -5.25 -2.22 -17.17
C TRP A 185 -5.16 -3.70 -16.76
N PHE A 186 -4.92 -4.00 -15.48
CA PHE A 186 -4.81 -5.36 -14.98
C PHE A 186 -6.05 -6.20 -15.36
N PRO A 187 -5.85 -7.43 -15.87
CA PRO A 187 -6.93 -8.24 -16.43
C PRO A 187 -8.11 -8.41 -15.45
N GLY A 188 -9.30 -8.04 -15.88
CA GLY A 188 -10.52 -8.16 -15.06
C GLY A 188 -10.77 -7.05 -14.04
N PHE A 189 -9.82 -6.14 -13.79
CA PHE A 189 -9.96 -5.17 -12.70
C PHE A 189 -11.11 -4.16 -12.93
N LEU A 190 -11.28 -3.63 -14.13
CA LEU A 190 -12.42 -2.75 -14.44
C LEU A 190 -13.77 -3.45 -14.30
N GLN A 191 -13.85 -4.74 -14.66
CA GLN A 191 -15.05 -5.52 -14.42
C GLN A 191 -15.32 -5.70 -12.92
N TYR A 192 -14.27 -5.98 -12.17
CA TYR A 192 -14.35 -6.04 -10.71
C TYR A 192 -14.88 -4.73 -10.10
N MET A 193 -14.38 -3.57 -10.55
CA MET A 193 -14.87 -2.24 -10.12
C MET A 193 -16.36 -2.01 -10.44
N LYS A 194 -16.88 -2.59 -11.53
CA LYS A 194 -18.30 -2.50 -11.88
C LYS A 194 -19.21 -3.33 -11.00
N GLU A 195 -18.70 -4.44 -10.48
CA GLU A 195 -19.46 -5.43 -9.73
C GLU A 195 -19.42 -5.21 -8.22
N HIS A 196 -18.52 -4.31 -7.74
CA HIS A 196 -18.32 -4.08 -6.33
C HIS A 196 -18.41 -2.61 -5.96
N ASP A 197 -18.82 -2.33 -4.73
CA ASP A 197 -18.91 -0.98 -4.20
C ASP A 197 -17.61 -0.57 -3.48
N MET A 198 -17.07 0.59 -3.83
CA MET A 198 -15.93 1.20 -3.15
C MET A 198 -16.31 1.58 -1.72
N ARG A 199 -15.53 1.15 -0.74
CA ARG A 199 -15.77 1.43 0.67
C ARG A 199 -15.05 2.67 1.19
N ALA A 200 -14.00 3.12 0.51
CA ALA A 200 -13.33 4.37 0.82
C ALA A 200 -14.18 5.58 0.38
N LYS A 201 -14.15 6.67 1.15
CA LYS A 201 -14.91 7.89 0.87
C LYS A 201 -14.26 8.78 -0.19
N SER A 202 -12.96 8.66 -0.38
CA SER A 202 -12.20 9.50 -1.31
C SER A 202 -11.13 8.70 -2.05
N VAL A 203 -10.96 8.98 -3.34
CA VAL A 203 -9.97 8.34 -4.19
C VAL A 203 -9.26 9.40 -5.04
N TYR A 204 -7.94 9.48 -4.88
CA TYR A 204 -7.09 10.22 -5.79
C TYR A 204 -6.57 9.28 -6.87
N LEU A 205 -6.81 9.61 -8.12
CA LEU A 205 -6.25 8.94 -9.28
C LEU A 205 -5.30 9.88 -10.00
N SER A 206 -4.19 9.37 -10.50
CA SER A 206 -3.36 10.14 -11.42
C SER A 206 -2.70 9.25 -12.47
N LEU A 207 -2.29 9.87 -13.58
CA LEU A 207 -1.56 9.22 -14.65
C LEU A 207 -0.59 10.21 -15.30
N GLY A 208 0.53 9.72 -15.80
CA GLY A 208 1.40 10.51 -16.65
C GLY A 208 0.80 10.68 -18.06
N ASN A 209 0.87 11.89 -18.61
CA ASN A 209 0.26 12.24 -19.90
C ASN A 209 0.94 11.57 -21.13
N ARG A 210 1.97 10.75 -20.90
CA ARG A 210 2.68 9.96 -21.91
C ARG A 210 2.69 8.46 -21.60
N GLU A 211 2.01 7.99 -20.57
CA GLU A 211 2.02 6.58 -20.18
C GLU A 211 1.30 5.69 -21.19
N GLU A 212 0.24 6.17 -21.80
CA GLU A 212 -0.47 5.47 -22.91
C GLU A 212 0.34 5.39 -24.21
N ARG A 213 1.48 6.13 -24.31
CA ARG A 213 2.36 6.12 -25.48
C ARG A 213 3.41 5.02 -25.39
N THR A 214 2.97 3.78 -25.35
CA THR A 214 3.81 2.58 -25.28
C THR A 214 3.56 1.65 -26.46
N ARG A 215 4.54 0.76 -26.74
CA ARG A 215 4.40 -0.28 -27.78
C ARG A 215 3.66 -1.51 -27.28
N ASN A 216 3.52 -1.69 -25.98
CA ASN A 216 2.74 -2.79 -25.41
C ASN A 216 1.24 -2.48 -25.57
N PRO A 217 0.47 -3.29 -26.32
CA PRO A 217 -0.94 -2.99 -26.62
C PRO A 217 -1.82 -2.90 -25.37
N LEU A 218 -1.57 -3.75 -24.37
CA LEU A 218 -2.35 -3.74 -23.14
C LEU A 218 -2.03 -2.50 -22.29
N MET A 219 -0.75 -2.18 -22.11
CA MET A 219 -0.36 -0.99 -21.36
C MET A 219 -0.78 0.30 -22.06
N ALA A 220 -0.91 0.31 -23.38
CA ALA A 220 -1.42 1.45 -24.13
C ALA A 220 -2.87 1.81 -23.77
N THR A 221 -3.63 0.86 -23.21
CA THR A 221 -5.02 1.09 -22.75
C THR A 221 -5.11 1.81 -21.41
N VAL A 222 -3.99 2.05 -20.70
CA VAL A 222 -4.01 2.59 -19.33
C VAL A 222 -4.75 3.91 -19.22
N GLY A 223 -4.64 4.77 -20.25
CA GLY A 223 -5.36 6.05 -20.30
C GLY A 223 -6.87 5.89 -20.36
N ASP A 224 -7.37 4.95 -21.15
CA ASP A 224 -8.80 4.63 -21.22
C ASP A 224 -9.26 3.91 -19.96
N CYS A 225 -8.48 2.96 -19.46
CA CYS A 225 -8.80 2.24 -18.24
C CYS A 225 -8.93 3.18 -17.04
N ILE A 226 -8.04 4.14 -16.85
CA ILE A 226 -8.12 5.06 -15.71
C ILE A 226 -9.29 6.04 -15.84
N ARG A 227 -9.62 6.48 -17.06
CA ARG A 227 -10.83 7.30 -17.31
C ARG A 227 -12.10 6.53 -16.98
N GLU A 228 -12.18 5.26 -17.37
CA GLU A 228 -13.31 4.39 -17.03
C GLU A 228 -13.40 4.17 -15.52
N GLY A 229 -12.28 3.81 -14.84
CA GLY A 229 -12.24 3.67 -13.39
C GLY A 229 -12.66 4.94 -12.64
N TYR A 230 -12.22 6.12 -13.12
CA TYR A 230 -12.68 7.41 -12.59
C TYR A 230 -14.19 7.58 -12.71
N ASN A 231 -14.77 7.26 -13.87
CA ASN A 231 -16.21 7.38 -14.11
C ASN A 231 -17.01 6.42 -13.21
N LEU A 232 -16.54 5.18 -13.02
CA LEU A 232 -17.17 4.20 -12.12
C LEU A 232 -17.19 4.71 -10.68
N LEU A 233 -16.10 5.28 -10.18
CA LEU A 233 -16.05 5.88 -8.84
C LEU A 233 -16.99 7.08 -8.72
N LYS A 234 -17.09 7.91 -9.75
CA LYS A 234 -18.06 9.03 -9.78
C LYS A 234 -19.51 8.55 -9.75
N MET A 235 -19.84 7.47 -10.45
CA MET A 235 -21.17 6.85 -10.43
C MET A 235 -21.54 6.35 -9.03
N GLN A 236 -20.57 5.83 -8.29
CA GLN A 236 -20.71 5.41 -6.88
C GLN A 236 -20.71 6.60 -5.91
N LYS A 237 -20.64 7.84 -6.39
CA LYS A 237 -20.59 9.08 -5.59
C LYS A 237 -19.37 9.19 -4.69
N ILE A 238 -18.29 8.49 -5.03
CA ILE A 238 -17.02 8.62 -4.33
C ILE A 238 -16.40 9.99 -4.67
N ARG A 239 -15.89 10.68 -3.67
CA ARG A 239 -15.10 11.90 -3.90
C ARG A 239 -13.84 11.52 -4.63
N THR A 240 -13.74 11.82 -5.91
CA THR A 240 -12.59 11.42 -6.72
C THR A 240 -12.09 12.53 -7.63
N ILE A 241 -10.79 12.56 -7.86
CA ILE A 241 -10.11 13.38 -8.84
C ILE A 241 -9.25 12.49 -9.74
N LEU A 242 -9.09 12.89 -11.00
CA LEU A 242 -8.10 12.33 -11.91
C LEU A 242 -7.13 13.42 -12.34
N GLU A 243 -5.90 13.35 -11.86
CA GLU A 243 -4.83 14.31 -12.18
C GLU A 243 -3.91 13.76 -13.27
N TRP A 244 -3.61 14.56 -14.28
CA TRP A 244 -2.64 14.25 -15.32
C TRP A 244 -1.30 14.91 -15.01
N ASN A 245 -0.25 14.10 -14.83
CA ASN A 245 1.10 14.57 -14.57
C ASN A 245 1.94 14.62 -15.85
N PRO A 246 2.91 15.52 -15.98
CA PRO A 246 3.84 15.50 -17.10
C PRO A 246 4.74 14.28 -17.08
N GLY A 247 4.88 13.57 -18.20
CA GLY A 247 5.86 12.50 -18.38
C GLY A 247 5.27 11.11 -18.57
N ASN A 248 6.17 10.14 -18.59
CA ASN A 248 5.85 8.70 -18.70
C ASN A 248 5.71 8.05 -17.31
N HIS A 249 5.58 6.74 -17.29
CA HIS A 249 5.39 5.94 -16.07
C HIS A 249 6.56 6.05 -15.07
N PHE A 250 7.77 6.31 -15.53
CA PHE A 250 8.97 6.30 -14.67
C PHE A 250 9.39 7.70 -14.19
N LYS A 251 8.56 8.72 -14.43
CA LYS A 251 8.94 10.08 -14.06
C LYS A 251 8.30 10.52 -12.75
N ASP A 252 9.15 10.93 -11.80
CA ASP A 252 8.76 11.58 -10.55
C ASP A 252 7.75 10.75 -9.71
N ALA A 253 7.93 9.42 -9.61
CA ALA A 253 7.00 8.51 -8.94
C ALA A 253 6.71 8.92 -7.50
N GLY A 254 7.73 9.14 -6.67
CA GLY A 254 7.57 9.57 -5.28
C GLY A 254 6.88 10.93 -5.15
N ILE A 255 7.21 11.91 -6.02
CA ILE A 255 6.53 13.22 -6.01
C ILE A 255 5.05 13.10 -6.37
N ARG A 256 4.71 12.21 -7.33
CA ARG A 256 3.31 11.96 -7.70
C ARG A 256 2.55 11.27 -6.58
N THR A 257 3.17 10.28 -5.89
CA THR A 257 2.59 9.60 -4.75
C THR A 257 2.35 10.57 -3.60
N ALA A 258 3.32 11.45 -3.34
CA ALA A 258 3.18 12.54 -2.37
C ALA A 258 1.98 13.45 -2.65
N LYS A 259 1.72 13.82 -3.91
CA LYS A 259 0.54 14.61 -4.29
C LYS A 259 -0.77 13.90 -3.93
N GLY A 260 -0.83 12.60 -4.17
CA GLY A 260 -2.01 11.78 -3.84
C GLY A 260 -2.29 11.79 -2.34
N PHE A 261 -1.30 11.47 -1.53
CA PHE A 261 -1.44 11.51 -0.07
C PHE A 261 -1.75 12.93 0.45
N ALA A 262 -1.05 13.94 -0.05
CA ALA A 262 -1.32 15.31 0.33
C ALA A 262 -2.75 15.76 -0.04
N TRP A 263 -3.29 15.30 -1.16
CA TRP A 263 -4.69 15.57 -1.52
C TRP A 263 -5.65 14.93 -0.54
N LEU A 264 -5.42 13.68 -0.13
CA LEU A 264 -6.23 12.99 0.87
C LEU A 264 -6.22 13.72 2.21
N ILE A 265 -5.04 14.11 2.69
CA ILE A 265 -4.87 14.84 3.95
C ILE A 265 -5.66 16.16 3.92
N ARG A 266 -5.53 16.96 2.85
CA ARG A 266 -6.23 18.25 2.74
C ARG A 266 -7.76 18.13 2.65
N ASN A 267 -8.24 16.97 2.18
CA ASN A 267 -9.67 16.73 2.01
C ASN A 267 -10.26 15.87 3.14
N GLN A 268 -9.51 15.65 4.22
CA GLN A 268 -9.96 14.97 5.42
C GLN A 268 -11.13 15.77 6.05
N GLY A 269 -12.28 15.10 6.28
CA GLY A 269 -13.44 15.71 6.94
C GLY A 269 -14.27 16.66 6.07
N ALA A 270 -13.95 16.83 4.79
CA ALA A 270 -14.85 17.52 3.88
C ALA A 270 -15.95 16.53 3.42
N GLU A 271 -17.16 16.69 3.91
CA GLU A 271 -18.39 15.98 3.51
C GLU A 271 -18.90 16.43 2.14
#